data_6051f0ffb25ff88f2d1522db45ac2bfe
#
_entry.id   6051f0ffb25ff88f2d1522db45ac2bfe
#
_cell.length_a   1.000
_cell.length_b   1.000
_cell.length_c   1.000
_cell.angle_alpha   90.00
_cell.angle_beta   90.00
_cell.angle_gamma   90.00
#
_symmetry.space_group_name_H-M   'P 1'
#
loop_
_entity.id
_entity.type
_entity.pdbx_description
1 polymer ?
#
loop_
_entity_poly.entity_id
_entity_poly.type
_entity_poly.pdbx_seq_one_letter_code
_entity_poly.pdbx_strand_id
1 'polypeptide(L)'
;MRKTFYLMGCCLLFMLAACTNSSSIPYESVPNDPMKARIYTLDNGLKVYLTVNKEKPRVQTYIAVRVGGKNDPKETTGLAHYFEHLMFKGTNHFGTVDYEKEEPLLNQIEDLFEEYRQMTDEASRKALYHQIDSISYEASKYAIPNEYDKLMSAIGANGTNAYTSFDETVYVEDIPSNEMEIWAKIQSDRFQNAVIRGFHTELETVYEEKNMSLTKDGRKMLEAILSSLYPDYPYGTQTVLGTQDHLKNPSIKKIKEYYNTWYVPNNIAICMSGDLDPDKTIAIIQKYFGSMPANPSLPARPEPKENPLTAPVVKEVIGLDAENVALAWRLPSDTKSDLLLTLVNEVMNNGKAGLMDVDLLQSQRILYGYAGNMEMADYNTFLVAGAPKQGQTMEEVKDLFLEEIAKLKRGDFSDDIMQAALNNYKLNFMQMLESNSSRANMFVGAFIGGDDWADIVAQMDEMGKVTKQQLVDFANQYFGDNYALVYKRQGKDPNEKKMDKPAITPIVMNRDSSSLFLREIQANAASVTPIEPVFLDFSKDMQQFTAKSNIPVLYKENTTNDVFSMLYVFEMGTGNDKALGTACDYLSYLGTSKKSLQEINMEFYKLACNYSVFPGTDRTYVTISGLS
;
A
#
# COMPACT_ATOMS: atom_id res chain seq x y z
N MET A 1 -18.21 -5.89 -54.37
CA MET A 1 -16.88 -5.47 -54.84
C MET A 1 -16.59 -4.06 -54.34
N ARG A 2 -15.41 -3.87 -53.86
CA ARG A 2 -14.73 -2.69 -53.31
C ARG A 2 -14.94 -2.45 -51.81
N LYS A 3 -13.98 -2.98 -51.06
CA LYS A 3 -13.58 -2.62 -49.69
C LYS A 3 -12.91 -1.24 -49.75
N THR A 4 -13.32 -0.33 -48.88
CA THR A 4 -12.58 0.90 -48.62
C THR A 4 -12.13 0.88 -47.16
N PHE A 5 -10.84 0.68 -46.96
CA PHE A 5 -10.12 0.84 -45.69
C PHE A 5 -10.06 2.33 -45.36
N TYR A 6 -10.51 2.72 -44.16
CA TYR A 6 -10.14 4.01 -43.57
C TYR A 6 -8.99 3.77 -42.58
N LEU A 7 -7.81 4.15 -43.01
CA LEU A 7 -6.64 4.34 -42.14
C LEU A 7 -6.84 5.69 -41.43
N MET A 8 -7.06 5.66 -40.15
CA MET A 8 -7.02 6.86 -39.30
C MET A 8 -5.58 6.97 -38.78
N GLY A 9 -4.81 7.86 -39.38
CA GLY A 9 -3.45 8.16 -38.96
C GLY A 9 -3.45 9.02 -37.71
N CYS A 10 -2.91 8.51 -36.60
CA CYS A 10 -2.49 9.31 -35.45
C CYS A 10 -1.32 10.21 -35.89
N CYS A 11 -1.55 11.51 -35.97
CA CYS A 11 -0.48 12.50 -36.08
C CYS A 11 0.18 12.68 -34.70
N LEU A 12 1.32 12.01 -34.50
CA LEU A 12 2.27 12.40 -33.46
C LEU A 12 2.86 13.77 -33.84
N LEU A 13 2.47 14.80 -33.11
CA LEU A 13 3.15 16.10 -33.13
C LEU A 13 4.43 16.01 -32.29
N PHE A 14 5.55 15.70 -32.95
CA PHE A 14 6.87 15.97 -32.38
C PHE A 14 7.11 17.48 -32.44
N MET A 15 7.00 18.18 -31.31
CA MET A 15 7.60 19.51 -31.19
C MET A 15 9.10 19.34 -30.90
N LEU A 16 9.90 19.48 -31.94
CA LEU A 16 11.34 19.72 -31.81
C LEU A 16 11.55 21.15 -31.31
N ALA A 17 11.85 21.30 -30.03
CA ALA A 17 12.46 22.51 -29.50
C ALA A 17 13.97 22.35 -29.57
N ALA A 18 14.63 23.19 -30.37
CA ALA A 18 16.06 23.16 -30.61
C ALA A 18 16.85 23.92 -29.55
N CYS A 19 17.93 23.28 -29.11
CA CYS A 19 19.22 23.82 -28.68
C CYS A 19 19.32 24.68 -27.41
N THR A 20 19.68 24.00 -26.30
CA THR A 20 20.88 24.33 -25.54
C THR A 20 21.55 23.02 -25.11
N ASN A 21 22.89 22.94 -25.23
CA ASN A 21 23.69 21.76 -24.95
C ASN A 21 23.70 21.36 -23.45
N SER A 22 22.70 20.66 -23.02
CA SER A 22 22.75 19.66 -21.97
C SER A 22 21.87 18.52 -22.50
N SER A 23 22.39 17.31 -22.59
CA SER A 23 21.62 16.13 -23.00
C SER A 23 20.59 15.82 -21.92
N SER A 24 19.44 16.51 -21.96
CA SER A 24 18.33 16.24 -21.05
C SER A 24 17.74 14.88 -21.42
N ILE A 25 17.65 14.00 -20.42
CA ILE A 25 16.98 12.72 -20.58
C ILE A 25 15.50 12.99 -20.93
N PRO A 26 14.97 12.42 -22.00
CA PRO A 26 13.59 12.66 -22.42
C PRO A 26 12.59 12.11 -21.38
N TYR A 27 11.45 12.78 -21.25
CA TYR A 27 10.37 12.35 -20.37
C TYR A 27 8.99 12.48 -21.02
N GLU A 28 8.06 11.68 -20.55
CA GLU A 28 6.64 11.78 -20.85
C GLU A 28 5.95 12.70 -19.82
N SER A 29 4.94 13.44 -20.25
CA SER A 29 4.09 14.28 -19.41
C SER A 29 2.68 14.36 -19.99
N VAL A 30 1.69 14.48 -19.12
CA VAL A 30 0.27 14.55 -19.49
C VAL A 30 -0.23 15.99 -19.37
N PRO A 31 -0.90 16.55 -20.40
CA PRO A 31 -1.52 17.87 -20.29
C PRO A 31 -2.57 17.90 -19.17
N ASN A 32 -2.65 19.01 -18.44
CA ASN A 32 -3.56 19.23 -17.33
C ASN A 32 -3.36 18.31 -16.12
N ASP A 33 -2.27 17.54 -16.06
CA ASP A 33 -1.92 16.78 -14.89
C ASP A 33 -1.70 17.70 -13.67
N PRO A 34 -2.51 17.58 -12.60
CA PRO A 34 -2.36 18.41 -11.41
C PRO A 34 -1.05 18.16 -10.67
N MET A 35 -0.46 16.99 -10.84
CA MET A 35 0.84 16.63 -10.28
C MET A 35 2.01 17.09 -11.13
N LYS A 36 1.77 17.46 -12.39
CA LYS A 36 2.81 17.84 -13.38
C LYS A 36 3.93 16.79 -13.42
N ALA A 37 3.54 15.52 -13.45
CA ALA A 37 4.45 14.39 -13.41
C ALA A 37 5.40 14.41 -14.61
N ARG A 38 6.67 14.05 -14.36
CA ARG A 38 7.65 13.73 -15.39
C ARG A 38 7.99 12.25 -15.27
N ILE A 39 7.75 11.50 -16.33
CA ILE A 39 7.95 10.06 -16.36
C ILE A 39 9.10 9.76 -17.32
N TYR A 40 10.18 9.24 -16.78
CA TYR A 40 11.38 8.88 -17.53
C TYR A 40 11.48 7.37 -17.67
N THR A 41 12.07 6.94 -18.79
CA THR A 41 12.51 5.55 -18.97
C THR A 41 13.98 5.59 -19.35
N LEU A 42 14.84 5.04 -18.50
CA LEU A 42 16.27 4.96 -18.77
C LEU A 42 16.58 3.86 -19.80
N ASP A 43 17.77 3.91 -20.41
CA ASP A 43 18.18 2.94 -21.43
C ASP A 43 18.14 1.47 -20.96
N ASN A 44 18.30 1.23 -19.66
CA ASN A 44 18.20 -0.09 -19.05
C ASN A 44 16.77 -0.49 -18.66
N GLY A 45 15.77 0.34 -19.00
CA GLY A 45 14.35 0.07 -18.75
C GLY A 45 13.84 0.54 -17.38
N LEU A 46 14.68 1.14 -16.53
CA LEU A 46 14.24 1.69 -15.24
C LEU A 46 13.25 2.84 -15.48
N LYS A 47 12.08 2.75 -14.87
CA LYS A 47 11.09 3.83 -14.85
C LYS A 47 11.36 4.79 -13.69
N VAL A 48 11.25 6.09 -13.94
CA VAL A 48 11.38 7.10 -12.87
C VAL A 48 10.24 8.10 -12.98
N TYR A 49 9.46 8.20 -11.92
CA TYR A 49 8.31 9.10 -11.81
C TYR A 49 8.64 10.22 -10.82
N LEU A 50 8.59 11.45 -11.28
CA LEU A 50 8.93 12.63 -10.47
C LEU A 50 7.78 13.63 -10.45
N THR A 51 7.43 14.14 -9.27
CA THR A 51 6.53 15.28 -9.09
C THR A 51 7.07 16.23 -8.03
N VAL A 52 6.92 17.53 -8.27
CA VAL A 52 7.43 18.57 -7.36
C VAL A 52 6.34 19.02 -6.41
N ASN A 53 6.65 19.02 -5.11
CA ASN A 53 5.85 19.64 -4.07
C ASN A 53 6.80 20.21 -3.00
N LYS A 54 6.87 21.53 -2.90
CA LYS A 54 7.86 22.25 -2.08
C LYS A 54 7.34 22.70 -0.71
N GLU A 55 6.22 22.16 -0.25
CA GLU A 55 5.65 22.54 1.05
C GLU A 55 6.55 22.17 2.24
N LYS A 56 7.33 21.10 2.07
CA LYS A 56 8.32 20.64 3.05
C LYS A 56 9.64 20.39 2.34
N PRO A 57 10.79 20.68 2.98
CA PRO A 57 12.12 20.47 2.39
C PRO A 57 12.51 18.97 2.46
N ARG A 58 11.62 18.10 2.04
CA ARG A 58 11.78 16.65 2.07
C ARG A 58 11.27 16.03 0.78
N VAL A 59 11.73 14.83 0.49
CA VAL A 59 11.32 14.02 -0.66
C VAL A 59 10.89 12.65 -0.18
N GLN A 60 9.65 12.29 -0.46
CA GLN A 60 9.17 10.93 -0.31
C GLN A 60 9.64 10.08 -1.49
N THR A 61 10.24 8.95 -1.20
CA THR A 61 10.78 8.01 -2.20
C THR A 61 10.13 6.64 -2.05
N TYR A 62 9.80 6.03 -3.17
CA TYR A 62 9.42 4.63 -3.28
C TYR A 62 10.26 3.97 -4.36
N ILE A 63 10.83 2.81 -4.05
CA ILE A 63 11.42 1.92 -5.06
C ILE A 63 10.50 0.71 -5.15
N ALA A 64 9.71 0.65 -6.23
CA ALA A 64 8.72 -0.38 -6.46
C ALA A 64 9.26 -1.45 -7.40
N VAL A 65 9.21 -2.69 -6.98
CA VAL A 65 9.55 -3.85 -7.81
C VAL A 65 8.24 -4.55 -8.18
N ARG A 66 8.00 -4.77 -9.47
CA ARG A 66 6.77 -5.43 -9.97
C ARG A 66 6.86 -6.93 -9.79
N VAL A 67 6.94 -7.36 -8.53
CA VAL A 67 7.02 -8.75 -8.13
C VAL A 67 6.55 -8.90 -6.69
N GLY A 68 5.74 -9.90 -6.41
CA GLY A 68 5.19 -10.18 -5.10
C GLY A 68 4.86 -11.65 -4.93
N GLY A 69 4.06 -11.98 -3.91
CA GLY A 69 3.74 -13.35 -3.54
C GLY A 69 3.12 -14.20 -4.66
N LYS A 70 2.45 -13.59 -5.66
CA LYS A 70 1.91 -14.34 -6.80
C LYS A 70 3.00 -14.90 -7.73
N ASN A 71 4.19 -14.32 -7.70
CA ASN A 71 5.33 -14.72 -8.53
C ASN A 71 6.21 -15.78 -7.87
N ASP A 72 5.91 -16.14 -6.61
CA ASP A 72 6.64 -17.19 -5.91
C ASP A 72 6.47 -18.54 -6.65
N PRO A 73 7.53 -19.36 -6.74
CA PRO A 73 7.38 -20.73 -7.20
C PRO A 73 6.38 -21.49 -6.32
N LYS A 74 5.50 -22.28 -6.92
CA LYS A 74 4.43 -23.02 -6.21
C LYS A 74 4.95 -23.92 -5.09
N GLU A 75 6.16 -24.42 -5.23
CA GLU A 75 6.83 -25.32 -4.28
C GLU A 75 7.66 -24.57 -3.20
N THR A 76 7.72 -23.23 -3.25
CA THR A 76 8.51 -22.41 -2.30
C THR A 76 7.86 -21.03 -2.12
N THR A 77 6.60 -20.99 -1.67
CA THR A 77 5.89 -19.72 -1.43
C THR A 77 6.44 -18.97 -0.21
N GLY A 78 6.28 -17.66 -0.21
CA GLY A 78 6.80 -16.75 0.82
C GLY A 78 8.18 -16.17 0.48
N LEU A 79 8.71 -16.43 -0.74
CA LEU A 79 10.03 -15.92 -1.14
C LEU A 79 10.05 -14.40 -1.29
N ALA A 80 9.02 -13.81 -1.88
CA ALA A 80 8.91 -12.37 -2.05
C ALA A 80 9.04 -11.64 -0.71
N HIS A 81 8.23 -12.04 0.26
CA HIS A 81 8.22 -11.44 1.60
C HIS A 81 9.54 -11.71 2.35
N TYR A 82 10.06 -12.92 2.28
CA TYR A 82 11.31 -13.25 2.95
C TYR A 82 12.48 -12.46 2.34
N PHE A 83 12.52 -12.31 1.02
CA PHE A 83 13.58 -11.53 0.37
C PHE A 83 13.47 -10.03 0.71
N GLU A 84 12.27 -9.49 0.90
CA GLU A 84 12.08 -8.14 1.41
C GLU A 84 12.86 -7.92 2.70
N HIS A 85 12.73 -8.82 3.69
CA HIS A 85 13.48 -8.77 4.95
C HIS A 85 15.00 -8.84 4.74
N LEU A 86 15.44 -9.71 3.82
CA LEU A 86 16.86 -9.90 3.54
C LEU A 86 17.52 -8.67 2.89
N MET A 87 16.75 -7.85 2.18
CA MET A 87 17.23 -6.60 1.61
C MET A 87 17.68 -5.55 2.65
N PHE A 88 17.35 -5.73 3.93
CA PHE A 88 17.84 -4.89 5.03
C PHE A 88 19.13 -5.40 5.68
N LYS A 89 19.64 -6.56 5.24
CA LYS A 89 20.82 -7.20 5.87
C LYS A 89 22.15 -6.70 5.31
N GLY A 90 22.12 -5.86 4.29
CA GLY A 90 23.29 -5.22 3.71
C GLY A 90 23.79 -5.83 2.41
N THR A 91 24.96 -5.39 2.00
CA THR A 91 25.61 -5.74 0.74
C THR A 91 27.00 -6.31 1.01
N ASN A 92 27.79 -6.49 -0.05
CA ASN A 92 29.22 -6.77 0.10
C ASN A 92 30.04 -5.55 0.59
N HIS A 93 29.44 -4.34 0.63
CA HIS A 93 30.09 -3.10 1.05
C HIS A 93 29.68 -2.63 2.44
N PHE A 94 28.47 -2.94 2.88
CA PHE A 94 27.97 -2.63 4.22
C PHE A 94 27.19 -3.81 4.82
N GLY A 95 26.97 -3.78 6.14
CA GLY A 95 26.41 -4.90 6.89
C GLY A 95 27.45 -5.97 7.26
N THR A 96 28.72 -5.71 6.99
CA THR A 96 29.84 -6.61 7.28
C THR A 96 31.10 -5.82 7.66
N VAL A 97 31.94 -6.41 8.51
CA VAL A 97 33.26 -5.89 8.82
C VAL A 97 34.34 -6.41 7.86
N ASP A 98 34.13 -7.59 7.24
CA ASP A 98 35.07 -8.24 6.33
C ASP A 98 34.31 -9.26 5.44
N TYR A 99 33.89 -8.81 4.27
CA TYR A 99 33.11 -9.66 3.36
C TYR A 99 33.91 -10.81 2.79
N GLU A 100 35.21 -10.63 2.52
CA GLU A 100 36.08 -11.70 1.97
C GLU A 100 36.17 -12.92 2.90
N LYS A 101 36.10 -12.72 4.22
CA LYS A 101 36.04 -13.78 5.20
C LYS A 101 34.64 -14.32 5.46
N GLU A 102 33.62 -13.48 5.29
CA GLU A 102 32.21 -13.84 5.48
C GLU A 102 31.67 -14.71 4.33
N GLU A 103 31.98 -14.37 3.09
CA GLU A 103 31.42 -14.99 1.87
C GLU A 103 31.58 -16.51 1.83
N PRO A 104 32.74 -17.11 2.15
CA PRO A 104 32.88 -18.57 2.15
C PRO A 104 31.94 -19.27 3.15
N LEU A 105 31.68 -18.64 4.30
CA LEU A 105 30.74 -19.16 5.30
C LEU A 105 29.28 -19.07 4.80
N LEU A 106 28.91 -17.97 4.15
CA LEU A 106 27.58 -17.79 3.56
C LEU A 106 27.34 -18.81 2.45
N ASN A 107 28.31 -19.07 1.60
CA ASN A 107 28.24 -20.11 0.56
C ASN A 107 28.09 -21.51 1.15
N GLN A 108 28.80 -21.83 2.23
CA GLN A 108 28.63 -23.08 2.93
C GLN A 108 27.24 -23.23 3.56
N ILE A 109 26.68 -22.17 4.13
CA ILE A 109 25.31 -22.15 4.66
C ILE A 109 24.29 -22.45 3.54
N GLU A 110 24.47 -21.83 2.37
CA GLU A 110 23.64 -22.08 1.20
C GLU A 110 23.65 -23.57 0.79
N ASP A 111 24.82 -24.17 0.65
CA ASP A 111 24.96 -25.57 0.27
C ASP A 111 24.29 -26.51 1.30
N LEU A 112 24.45 -26.23 2.59
CA LEU A 112 23.84 -27.02 3.67
C LEU A 112 22.30 -26.88 3.71
N PHE A 113 21.74 -25.71 3.39
CA PHE A 113 20.30 -25.57 3.28
C PHE A 113 19.73 -26.36 2.09
N GLU A 114 20.45 -26.43 0.96
CA GLU A 114 20.03 -27.25 -0.18
C GLU A 114 20.09 -28.76 0.14
N GLU A 115 21.05 -29.21 0.93
CA GLU A 115 21.11 -30.58 1.45
C GLU A 115 19.96 -30.85 2.44
N TYR A 116 19.73 -29.90 3.38
CA TYR A 116 18.66 -29.96 4.38
C TYR A 116 17.28 -30.17 3.76
N ARG A 117 16.98 -29.51 2.65
CA ARG A 117 15.71 -29.63 1.93
C ARG A 117 15.43 -31.02 1.38
N GLN A 118 16.45 -31.77 1.05
CA GLN A 118 16.35 -33.10 0.45
C GLN A 118 16.18 -34.19 1.51
N MET A 119 16.50 -33.89 2.77
CA MET A 119 16.41 -34.86 3.85
C MET A 119 14.96 -35.03 4.34
N THR A 120 14.57 -36.27 4.57
CA THR A 120 13.26 -36.65 5.12
C THR A 120 13.36 -37.23 6.54
N ASP A 121 14.55 -37.73 6.93
CA ASP A 121 14.78 -38.26 8.28
C ASP A 121 14.96 -37.13 9.29
N GLU A 122 14.12 -37.10 10.32
CA GLU A 122 14.07 -36.00 11.31
C GLU A 122 15.37 -35.88 12.12
N ALA A 123 16.00 -37.01 12.48
CA ALA A 123 17.26 -36.99 13.25
C ALA A 123 18.39 -36.39 12.43
N SER A 124 18.51 -36.79 11.16
CA SER A 124 19.51 -36.26 10.22
C SER A 124 19.25 -34.77 9.93
N ARG A 125 18.02 -34.36 9.73
CA ARG A 125 17.64 -32.94 9.56
C ARG A 125 18.07 -32.13 10.78
N LYS A 126 17.79 -32.60 11.99
CA LYS A 126 18.17 -31.90 13.22
C LYS A 126 19.69 -31.77 13.36
N ALA A 127 20.45 -32.83 13.03
CA ALA A 127 21.92 -32.80 13.06
C ALA A 127 22.48 -31.80 12.05
N LEU A 128 21.94 -31.78 10.82
CA LEU A 128 22.37 -30.84 9.78
C LEU A 128 22.00 -29.38 10.15
N TYR A 129 20.81 -29.17 10.72
CA TYR A 129 20.42 -27.84 11.19
C TYR A 129 21.34 -27.31 12.28
N HIS A 130 21.81 -28.15 13.19
CA HIS A 130 22.81 -27.76 14.18
C HIS A 130 24.17 -27.39 13.54
N GLN A 131 24.55 -28.05 12.44
CA GLN A 131 25.73 -27.65 11.67
C GLN A 131 25.53 -26.29 10.99
N ILE A 132 24.35 -26.07 10.37
CA ILE A 132 23.97 -24.76 9.79
C ILE A 132 24.03 -23.66 10.86
N ASP A 133 23.47 -23.90 12.04
CA ASP A 133 23.49 -22.95 13.16
C ASP A 133 24.92 -22.61 13.59
N SER A 134 25.81 -23.61 13.70
CA SER A 134 27.22 -23.41 14.07
C SER A 134 27.97 -22.54 13.07
N ILE A 135 27.78 -22.77 11.76
CA ILE A 135 28.42 -21.98 10.70
C ILE A 135 27.81 -20.59 10.62
N SER A 136 26.52 -20.47 10.82
CA SER A 136 25.80 -19.18 10.87
C SER A 136 26.29 -18.33 12.06
N TYR A 137 26.57 -18.95 13.19
CA TYR A 137 27.24 -18.28 14.32
C TYR A 137 28.64 -17.77 13.96
N GLU A 138 29.45 -18.56 13.26
CA GLU A 138 30.77 -18.11 12.79
C GLU A 138 30.65 -16.94 11.79
N ALA A 139 29.71 -17.00 10.85
CA ALA A 139 29.42 -15.91 9.91
C ALA A 139 28.97 -14.64 10.63
N SER A 140 28.17 -14.76 11.71
CA SER A 140 27.69 -13.60 12.48
C SER A 140 28.79 -12.76 13.12
N LYS A 141 30.00 -13.32 13.29
CA LYS A 141 31.18 -12.58 13.79
C LYS A 141 31.61 -11.46 12.83
N TYR A 142 31.29 -11.59 11.55
CA TYR A 142 31.57 -10.59 10.53
C TYR A 142 30.38 -9.66 10.25
N ALA A 143 29.16 -10.09 10.51
CA ALA A 143 27.95 -9.30 10.25
C ALA A 143 27.85 -8.07 11.17
N ILE A 144 27.37 -6.94 10.64
CA ILE A 144 26.99 -5.74 11.38
C ILE A 144 25.47 -5.61 11.31
N PRO A 145 24.72 -6.03 12.33
CA PRO A 145 23.27 -5.94 12.34
C PRO A 145 22.79 -4.50 12.26
N ASN A 146 21.69 -4.29 11.51
CA ASN A 146 21.00 -3.00 11.38
C ASN A 146 21.88 -1.84 10.88
N GLU A 147 22.91 -2.14 10.09
CA GLU A 147 23.78 -1.08 9.57
C GLU A 147 23.04 -0.22 8.51
N TYR A 148 22.06 -0.80 7.82
CA TYR A 148 21.18 -0.04 6.92
C TYR A 148 20.44 1.09 7.66
N ASP A 149 19.92 0.82 8.86
CA ASP A 149 19.25 1.86 9.67
C ASP A 149 20.22 2.98 10.06
N LYS A 150 21.48 2.64 10.31
CA LYS A 150 22.53 3.65 10.58
C LYS A 150 22.83 4.51 9.36
N LEU A 151 22.84 3.92 8.15
CA LEU A 151 23.00 4.62 6.88
C LEU A 151 21.83 5.62 6.66
N MET A 152 20.61 5.16 6.82
CA MET A 152 19.42 5.99 6.67
C MET A 152 19.35 7.10 7.72
N SER A 153 19.69 6.78 8.96
CA SER A 153 19.76 7.77 10.05
C SER A 153 20.84 8.84 9.79
N ALA A 154 21.96 8.47 9.19
CA ALA A 154 23.07 9.40 8.88
C ALA A 154 22.63 10.50 7.90
N ILE A 155 21.71 10.21 7.00
CA ILE A 155 21.13 11.18 6.04
C ILE A 155 19.81 11.80 6.52
N GLY A 156 19.39 11.55 7.75
CA GLY A 156 18.15 12.10 8.31
C GLY A 156 16.88 11.55 7.67
N ALA A 157 16.91 10.32 7.17
CA ALA A 157 15.72 9.65 6.65
C ALA A 157 14.73 9.32 7.77
N ASN A 158 13.44 9.36 7.44
CA ASN A 158 12.33 8.97 8.30
C ASN A 158 11.48 7.92 7.59
N GLY A 159 10.71 7.14 8.36
CA GLY A 159 9.72 6.21 7.81
C GLY A 159 10.34 5.12 6.93
N THR A 160 11.62 4.79 7.14
CA THR A 160 12.28 3.67 6.45
C THR A 160 11.50 2.38 6.70
N ASN A 161 10.96 1.82 5.63
CA ASN A 161 10.12 0.63 5.69
C ASN A 161 10.11 -0.10 4.34
N ALA A 162 9.45 -1.25 4.30
CA ALA A 162 9.08 -1.95 3.08
C ALA A 162 7.78 -2.71 3.28
N TYR A 163 7.18 -3.14 2.19
CA TYR A 163 6.02 -4.03 2.22
C TYR A 163 5.97 -4.91 0.98
N THR A 164 5.38 -6.09 1.14
CA THR A 164 5.14 -7.04 0.07
C THR A 164 3.66 -7.37 -0.01
N SER A 165 3.10 -7.31 -1.23
CA SER A 165 1.76 -7.78 -1.56
C SER A 165 1.82 -8.97 -2.52
N PHE A 166 0.70 -9.31 -3.15
CA PHE A 166 0.69 -10.30 -4.22
C PHE A 166 1.43 -9.82 -5.49
N ASP A 167 1.40 -8.52 -5.75
CA ASP A 167 1.81 -7.92 -7.03
C ASP A 167 3.10 -7.13 -6.96
N GLU A 168 3.53 -6.75 -5.76
CA GLU A 168 4.61 -5.79 -5.56
C GLU A 168 5.44 -6.07 -4.31
N THR A 169 6.69 -5.60 -4.35
CA THR A 169 7.55 -5.38 -3.19
C THR A 169 8.08 -3.95 -3.28
N VAL A 170 7.86 -3.15 -2.25
CA VAL A 170 8.11 -1.71 -2.28
C VAL A 170 8.94 -1.28 -1.07
N TYR A 171 9.96 -0.46 -1.32
CA TYR A 171 10.86 0.10 -0.30
C TYR A 171 10.61 1.60 -0.19
N VAL A 172 10.48 2.10 1.03
CA VAL A 172 9.96 3.44 1.33
C VAL A 172 10.90 4.21 2.23
N GLU A 173 11.23 5.45 1.86
CA GLU A 173 11.91 6.40 2.72
C GLU A 173 11.39 7.83 2.47
N ASP A 174 11.38 8.65 3.52
CA ASP A 174 11.23 10.10 3.46
C ASP A 174 12.57 10.74 3.84
N ILE A 175 13.21 11.44 2.91
CA ILE A 175 14.57 11.98 3.06
C ILE A 175 14.57 13.52 3.01
N PRO A 176 15.53 14.20 3.65
CA PRO A 176 15.79 15.61 3.40
C PRO A 176 16.12 15.86 1.93
N SER A 177 15.62 16.96 1.36
CA SER A 177 15.77 17.27 -0.08
C SER A 177 17.21 17.45 -0.55
N ASN A 178 18.12 17.80 0.36
CA ASN A 178 19.55 17.98 0.11
C ASN A 178 20.37 16.67 0.17
N GLU A 179 19.75 15.53 0.53
CA GLU A 179 20.42 14.24 0.70
C GLU A 179 20.18 13.26 -0.47
N MET A 180 19.57 13.73 -1.56
CA MET A 180 19.18 12.90 -2.72
C MET A 180 20.33 12.09 -3.31
N GLU A 181 21.52 12.69 -3.44
CA GLU A 181 22.66 11.98 -4.06
C GLU A 181 23.20 10.87 -3.16
N ILE A 182 23.26 11.12 -1.84
CA ILE A 182 23.71 10.11 -0.88
C ILE A 182 22.69 8.98 -0.77
N TRP A 183 21.39 9.30 -0.75
CA TRP A 183 20.31 8.31 -0.83
C TRP A 183 20.47 7.42 -2.07
N ALA A 184 20.65 8.02 -3.25
CA ALA A 184 20.80 7.28 -4.49
C ALA A 184 22.01 6.35 -4.48
N LYS A 185 23.14 6.76 -3.87
CA LYS A 185 24.33 5.94 -3.68
C LYS A 185 24.04 4.72 -2.79
N ILE A 186 23.34 4.90 -1.66
CA ILE A 186 22.99 3.83 -0.74
C ILE A 186 22.04 2.83 -1.42
N GLN A 187 20.97 3.35 -2.05
CA GLN A 187 19.95 2.49 -2.66
C GLN A 187 20.50 1.73 -3.87
N SER A 188 21.31 2.37 -4.71
CA SER A 188 21.91 1.69 -5.85
C SER A 188 22.83 0.54 -5.43
N ASP A 189 23.60 0.70 -4.36
CA ASP A 189 24.42 -0.37 -3.80
C ASP A 189 23.56 -1.52 -3.27
N ARG A 190 22.50 -1.18 -2.52
CA ARG A 190 21.52 -2.13 -1.98
C ARG A 190 20.86 -2.98 -3.07
N PHE A 191 20.45 -2.37 -4.18
CA PHE A 191 19.75 -3.06 -5.26
C PHE A 191 20.68 -3.81 -6.23
N GLN A 192 21.98 -3.50 -6.25
CA GLN A 192 22.95 -4.14 -7.14
C GLN A 192 23.79 -5.20 -6.44
N ASN A 193 24.02 -5.06 -5.14
CA ASN A 193 25.02 -5.84 -4.40
C ASN A 193 24.46 -6.52 -3.15
N ALA A 194 23.15 -6.78 -3.11
CA ALA A 194 22.51 -7.42 -1.96
C ALA A 194 23.15 -8.76 -1.61
N VAL A 195 23.41 -8.97 -0.32
CA VAL A 195 23.97 -10.21 0.21
C VAL A 195 22.98 -10.85 1.17
N ILE A 196 22.69 -12.13 0.94
CA ILE A 196 21.82 -12.92 1.83
C ILE A 196 22.61 -13.27 3.08
N ARG A 197 22.40 -12.50 4.14
CA ARG A 197 23.08 -12.55 5.43
C ARG A 197 22.09 -12.77 6.56
N GLY A 198 22.49 -13.47 7.62
CA GLY A 198 21.64 -13.71 8.79
C GLY A 198 20.37 -14.51 8.45
N PHE A 199 20.43 -15.37 7.44
CA PHE A 199 19.31 -16.09 6.87
C PHE A 199 18.51 -16.87 7.91
N HIS A 200 19.15 -17.73 8.69
CA HIS A 200 18.46 -18.57 9.68
C HIS A 200 17.84 -17.75 10.84
N THR A 201 18.47 -16.63 11.22
CA THR A 201 17.96 -15.72 12.24
C THR A 201 16.71 -14.98 11.74
N GLU A 202 16.75 -14.55 10.49
CA GLU A 202 15.59 -13.87 9.87
C GLU A 202 14.44 -14.84 9.63
N LEU A 203 14.75 -16.10 9.36
CA LEU A 203 13.73 -17.14 9.24
C LEU A 203 12.90 -17.29 10.52
N GLU A 204 13.49 -17.09 11.71
CA GLU A 204 12.73 -17.06 12.97
C GLU A 204 11.73 -15.89 13.02
N THR A 205 12.12 -14.72 12.53
CA THR A 205 11.24 -13.56 12.45
C THR A 205 10.04 -13.88 11.55
N VAL A 206 10.29 -14.41 10.36
CA VAL A 206 9.23 -14.81 9.42
C VAL A 206 8.33 -15.91 10.01
N TYR A 207 8.88 -16.85 10.78
CA TYR A 207 8.08 -17.86 11.50
C TYR A 207 7.15 -17.22 12.53
N GLU A 208 7.63 -16.23 13.30
CA GLU A 208 6.77 -15.52 14.25
C GLU A 208 5.67 -14.73 13.55
N GLU A 209 5.99 -14.05 12.47
CA GLU A 209 4.99 -13.32 11.69
C GLU A 209 3.93 -14.26 11.12
N LYS A 210 4.35 -15.43 10.60
CA LYS A 210 3.39 -16.46 10.17
C LYS A 210 2.54 -16.96 11.34
N ASN A 211 3.13 -17.27 12.49
CA ASN A 211 2.41 -17.68 13.69
C ASN A 211 1.43 -16.59 14.16
N MET A 212 1.84 -15.32 14.14
CA MET A 212 0.97 -14.20 14.46
C MET A 212 -0.17 -14.06 13.45
N SER A 213 0.08 -14.30 12.17
CA SER A 213 -0.94 -14.22 11.12
C SER A 213 -2.04 -15.26 11.30
N LEU A 214 -1.71 -16.45 11.80
CA LEU A 214 -2.66 -17.54 12.06
C LEU A 214 -3.67 -17.19 13.16
N THR A 215 -3.32 -16.27 14.06
CA THR A 215 -4.22 -15.82 15.15
C THR A 215 -5.10 -14.64 14.76
N LYS A 216 -4.92 -14.05 13.57
CA LYS A 216 -5.69 -12.90 13.10
C LYS A 216 -6.90 -13.36 12.31
N ASP A 217 -8.10 -13.18 12.86
CA ASP A 217 -9.36 -13.63 12.24
C ASP A 217 -9.61 -12.99 10.87
N GLY A 218 -9.31 -11.69 10.70
CA GLY A 218 -9.39 -11.01 9.41
C GLY A 218 -8.51 -11.65 8.33
N ARG A 219 -7.34 -12.17 8.70
CA ARG A 219 -6.46 -12.89 7.78
C ARG A 219 -7.05 -14.23 7.35
N LYS A 220 -7.62 -14.99 8.31
CA LYS A 220 -8.31 -16.27 8.03
C LYS A 220 -9.48 -16.05 7.07
N MET A 221 -10.27 -14.99 7.29
CA MET A 221 -11.38 -14.62 6.41
C MET A 221 -10.89 -14.27 5.00
N LEU A 222 -9.85 -13.42 4.89
CA LEU A 222 -9.28 -13.01 3.61
C LEU A 222 -8.74 -14.22 2.83
N GLU A 223 -7.98 -15.10 3.45
CA GLU A 223 -7.48 -16.32 2.81
C GLU A 223 -8.63 -17.25 2.37
N ALA A 224 -9.71 -17.34 3.14
CA ALA A 224 -10.92 -18.09 2.77
C ALA A 224 -11.64 -17.44 1.56
N ILE A 225 -11.76 -16.12 1.52
CA ILE A 225 -12.33 -15.37 0.39
C ILE A 225 -11.49 -15.60 -0.87
N LEU A 226 -10.19 -15.31 -0.79
CA LEU A 226 -9.30 -15.40 -1.95
C LEU A 226 -9.23 -16.83 -2.50
N SER A 227 -9.09 -17.84 -1.65
CA SER A 227 -9.08 -19.25 -2.09
C SER A 227 -10.43 -19.75 -2.60
N SER A 228 -11.52 -19.03 -2.37
CA SER A 228 -12.82 -19.31 -2.98
C SER A 228 -12.99 -18.64 -4.34
N LEU A 229 -12.51 -17.41 -4.47
CA LEU A 229 -12.62 -16.63 -5.71
C LEU A 229 -11.55 -17.00 -6.74
N TYR A 230 -10.37 -17.46 -6.29
CA TYR A 230 -9.19 -17.71 -7.12
C TYR A 230 -8.63 -19.13 -6.88
N PRO A 231 -9.44 -20.21 -7.08
CA PRO A 231 -9.00 -21.58 -6.80
C PRO A 231 -7.83 -22.06 -7.67
N ASP A 232 -7.67 -21.50 -8.88
CA ASP A 232 -6.65 -21.89 -9.85
C ASP A 232 -5.57 -20.80 -10.04
N TYR A 233 -5.76 -19.61 -9.47
CA TYR A 233 -4.87 -18.44 -9.63
C TYR A 233 -4.04 -18.15 -8.36
N PRO A 234 -2.82 -17.59 -8.49
CA PRO A 234 -1.94 -17.35 -7.34
C PRO A 234 -2.54 -16.55 -6.19
N TYR A 235 -3.50 -15.65 -6.43
CA TYR A 235 -4.16 -14.91 -5.35
C TYR A 235 -4.89 -15.80 -4.35
N GLY A 236 -5.37 -16.97 -4.78
CA GLY A 236 -6.07 -17.90 -3.90
C GLY A 236 -5.26 -19.17 -3.57
N THR A 237 -4.28 -19.52 -4.40
CA THR A 237 -3.47 -20.75 -4.22
C THR A 237 -2.18 -20.51 -3.45
N GLN A 238 -1.76 -19.25 -3.31
CA GLN A 238 -0.54 -18.87 -2.60
C GLN A 238 -0.86 -17.85 -1.51
N THR A 239 0.01 -17.74 -0.52
CA THR A 239 -0.07 -16.68 0.50
C THR A 239 1.25 -15.89 0.49
N VAL A 240 1.17 -14.58 0.66
CA VAL A 240 2.35 -13.70 0.67
C VAL A 240 3.38 -14.12 1.70
N LEU A 241 2.92 -14.58 2.88
CA LEU A 241 3.80 -15.09 3.95
C LEU A 241 4.30 -16.52 3.71
N GLY A 242 3.84 -17.19 2.65
CA GLY A 242 4.14 -18.58 2.39
C GLY A 242 3.38 -19.57 3.27
N THR A 243 3.50 -20.86 2.93
CA THR A 243 2.97 -21.96 3.75
C THR A 243 3.97 -22.37 4.83
N GLN A 244 3.47 -22.98 5.92
CA GLN A 244 4.34 -23.49 6.97
C GLN A 244 5.35 -24.53 6.46
N ASP A 245 4.93 -25.40 5.54
CA ASP A 245 5.79 -26.44 4.98
C ASP A 245 6.91 -25.86 4.10
N HIS A 246 6.59 -24.82 3.32
CA HIS A 246 7.60 -24.14 2.50
C HIS A 246 8.60 -23.36 3.36
N LEU A 247 8.14 -22.67 4.39
CA LEU A 247 9.00 -21.96 5.33
C LEU A 247 9.93 -22.91 6.12
N LYS A 248 9.49 -24.15 6.41
CA LYS A 248 10.34 -25.18 7.03
C LYS A 248 11.39 -25.75 6.09
N ASN A 249 11.27 -25.52 4.78
CA ASN A 249 12.19 -26.00 3.76
C ASN A 249 12.70 -24.86 2.87
N PRO A 250 13.32 -23.82 3.44
CA PRO A 250 13.76 -22.64 2.70
C PRO A 250 14.93 -22.97 1.77
N SER A 251 15.07 -22.18 0.69
CA SER A 251 16.18 -22.29 -0.27
C SER A 251 16.82 -20.94 -0.51
N ILE A 252 18.06 -20.79 -0.09
CA ILE A 252 18.86 -19.59 -0.40
C ILE A 252 19.09 -19.47 -1.90
N LYS A 253 19.31 -20.59 -2.57
CA LYS A 253 19.51 -20.64 -4.02
C LYS A 253 18.30 -20.12 -4.77
N LYS A 254 17.09 -20.53 -4.38
CA LYS A 254 15.85 -20.05 -4.98
C LYS A 254 15.63 -18.57 -4.72
N ILE A 255 16.00 -18.06 -3.56
CA ILE A 255 15.96 -16.63 -3.26
C ILE A 255 16.94 -15.85 -4.14
N LYS A 256 18.15 -16.35 -4.37
CA LYS A 256 19.12 -15.73 -5.30
C LYS A 256 18.59 -15.75 -6.75
N GLU A 257 17.98 -16.87 -7.18
CA GLU A 257 17.33 -16.97 -8.50
C GLU A 257 16.19 -15.93 -8.63
N TYR A 258 15.37 -15.77 -7.59
CA TYR A 258 14.29 -14.80 -7.53
C TYR A 258 14.82 -13.35 -7.63
N TYR A 259 15.83 -13.00 -6.84
CA TYR A 259 16.49 -11.71 -6.89
C TYR A 259 17.05 -11.40 -8.28
N ASN A 260 17.83 -12.30 -8.86
CA ASN A 260 18.45 -12.11 -10.17
C ASN A 260 17.42 -12.03 -11.31
N THR A 261 16.24 -12.61 -11.14
CA THR A 261 15.18 -12.59 -12.13
C THR A 261 14.38 -11.28 -12.09
N TRP A 262 14.00 -10.83 -10.88
CA TRP A 262 12.97 -9.82 -10.71
C TRP A 262 13.47 -8.44 -10.26
N TYR A 263 14.61 -8.39 -9.52
CA TYR A 263 15.19 -7.13 -9.01
C TYR A 263 16.12 -6.49 -10.04
N VAL A 264 15.57 -6.22 -11.20
CA VAL A 264 16.27 -5.71 -12.38
C VAL A 264 15.62 -4.41 -12.86
N PRO A 265 16.39 -3.47 -13.45
CA PRO A 265 15.89 -2.12 -13.74
C PRO A 265 14.63 -2.10 -14.62
N ASN A 266 14.52 -3.01 -15.60
CA ASN A 266 13.32 -3.12 -16.45
C ASN A 266 12.09 -3.75 -15.74
N ASN A 267 12.18 -4.00 -14.43
CA ASN A 267 11.07 -4.41 -13.55
C ASN A 267 10.95 -3.53 -12.31
N ILE A 268 11.62 -2.39 -12.28
CA ILE A 268 11.68 -1.47 -11.13
C ILE A 268 11.21 -0.08 -11.56
N ALA A 269 10.51 0.60 -10.65
CA ALA A 269 10.26 2.03 -10.74
C ALA A 269 10.76 2.75 -9.50
N ILE A 270 11.31 3.95 -9.70
CA ILE A 270 11.61 4.92 -8.65
C ILE A 270 10.55 6.02 -8.73
N CYS A 271 9.76 6.18 -7.66
CA CYS A 271 8.64 7.11 -7.59
C CYS A 271 8.92 8.15 -6.50
N MET A 272 8.92 9.43 -6.85
CA MET A 272 9.30 10.51 -5.93
C MET A 272 8.36 11.69 -5.98
N SER A 273 8.07 12.23 -4.81
CA SER A 273 7.36 13.50 -4.63
C SER A 273 8.00 14.32 -3.52
N GLY A 274 8.20 15.59 -3.78
CA GLY A 274 8.75 16.48 -2.76
C GLY A 274 9.48 17.70 -3.30
N ASP A 275 10.30 18.31 -2.45
CA ASP A 275 11.16 19.44 -2.82
C ASP A 275 12.38 18.91 -3.59
N LEU A 276 12.19 18.69 -4.86
CA LEU A 276 13.20 18.19 -5.78
C LEU A 276 13.25 19.02 -7.08
N ASP A 277 14.41 19.01 -7.71
CA ASP A 277 14.63 19.50 -9.07
C ASP A 277 14.64 18.27 -10.01
N PRO A 278 13.64 18.11 -10.90
CA PRO A 278 13.55 16.92 -11.72
C PRO A 278 14.77 16.67 -12.61
N ASP A 279 15.39 17.72 -13.17
CA ASP A 279 16.51 17.56 -14.09
C ASP A 279 17.79 17.12 -13.34
N LYS A 280 17.99 17.64 -12.12
CA LYS A 280 19.07 17.17 -11.25
C LYS A 280 18.81 15.77 -10.71
N THR A 281 17.57 15.51 -10.29
CA THR A 281 17.18 14.21 -9.73
C THR A 281 17.37 13.10 -10.75
N ILE A 282 16.89 13.28 -12.00
CA ILE A 282 17.07 12.24 -13.03
C ILE A 282 18.54 12.02 -13.39
N ALA A 283 19.37 13.07 -13.37
CA ALA A 283 20.81 12.94 -13.61
C ALA A 283 21.50 12.13 -12.48
N ILE A 284 21.09 12.33 -11.23
CA ILE A 284 21.56 11.51 -10.09
C ILE A 284 21.13 10.06 -10.26
N ILE A 285 19.84 9.81 -10.57
CA ILE A 285 19.34 8.45 -10.78
C ILE A 285 20.08 7.77 -11.93
N GLN A 286 20.26 8.44 -13.07
CA GLN A 286 21.05 7.92 -14.19
C GLN A 286 22.49 7.58 -13.80
N LYS A 287 23.14 8.42 -12.98
CA LYS A 287 24.51 8.18 -12.49
C LYS A 287 24.63 6.88 -11.70
N TYR A 288 23.70 6.61 -10.79
CA TYR A 288 23.81 5.51 -9.84
C TYR A 288 23.11 4.22 -10.30
N PHE A 289 22.00 4.34 -11.04
CA PHE A 289 21.19 3.19 -11.47
C PHE A 289 21.31 2.88 -12.97
N GLY A 290 21.84 3.79 -13.78
CA GLY A 290 21.87 3.64 -15.24
C GLY A 290 22.73 2.47 -15.75
N SER A 291 23.71 2.02 -14.93
CA SER A 291 24.57 0.87 -15.27
C SER A 291 24.01 -0.49 -14.80
N MET A 292 22.91 -0.52 -14.06
CA MET A 292 22.29 -1.79 -13.65
C MET A 292 21.92 -2.62 -14.88
N PRO A 293 22.27 -3.92 -14.91
CA PRO A 293 21.96 -4.77 -16.05
C PRO A 293 20.47 -5.12 -16.08
N ALA A 294 19.82 -4.88 -17.22
CA ALA A 294 18.46 -5.33 -17.46
C ALA A 294 18.40 -6.85 -17.65
N ASN A 295 17.26 -7.46 -17.32
CA ASN A 295 16.97 -8.85 -17.64
C ASN A 295 16.21 -8.93 -18.99
N PRO A 296 16.84 -9.30 -20.11
CA PRO A 296 16.14 -9.42 -21.39
C PRO A 296 15.17 -10.61 -21.44
N SER A 297 15.26 -11.51 -20.48
CA SER A 297 14.41 -12.69 -20.33
C SER A 297 13.45 -12.56 -19.16
N LEU A 298 13.11 -11.32 -18.77
CA LEU A 298 12.13 -11.09 -17.70
C LEU A 298 10.83 -11.83 -18.03
N PRO A 299 10.31 -12.68 -17.12
CA PRO A 299 9.07 -13.39 -17.36
C PRO A 299 7.93 -12.43 -17.65
N ALA A 300 7.16 -12.70 -18.70
CA ALA A 300 5.97 -11.93 -19.01
C ALA A 300 4.93 -12.10 -17.91
N ARG A 301 4.15 -11.04 -17.64
CA ARG A 301 3.00 -11.12 -16.74
C ARG A 301 2.01 -12.14 -17.34
N PRO A 302 1.63 -13.21 -16.60
CA PRO A 302 0.66 -14.16 -17.12
C PRO A 302 -0.70 -13.48 -17.30
N GLU A 303 -1.41 -13.83 -18.36
CA GLU A 303 -2.80 -13.38 -18.50
C GLU A 303 -3.65 -13.96 -17.38
N PRO A 304 -4.49 -13.12 -16.72
CA PRO A 304 -5.40 -13.58 -15.68
C PRO A 304 -6.37 -14.61 -16.26
N LYS A 305 -6.40 -15.80 -15.68
CA LYS A 305 -7.26 -16.88 -16.16
C LYS A 305 -7.83 -17.69 -15.01
N GLU A 306 -9.09 -17.41 -14.72
CA GLU A 306 -9.87 -18.11 -13.70
C GLU A 306 -11.22 -18.53 -14.27
N ASN A 307 -11.66 -19.74 -13.93
CA ASN A 307 -12.97 -20.21 -14.33
C ASN A 307 -14.07 -19.42 -13.63
N PRO A 308 -15.18 -19.06 -14.32
CA PRO A 308 -16.31 -18.36 -13.69
C PRO A 308 -16.92 -19.20 -12.55
N LEU A 309 -17.21 -18.57 -11.44
CA LEU A 309 -18.05 -19.16 -10.41
C LEU A 309 -19.50 -19.17 -10.91
N THR A 310 -20.20 -20.28 -10.75
CA THR A 310 -21.60 -20.46 -11.19
C THR A 310 -22.59 -20.57 -10.02
N ALA A 311 -22.06 -20.65 -8.79
CA ALA A 311 -22.82 -20.72 -7.56
C ALA A 311 -21.99 -20.17 -6.40
N PRO A 312 -22.61 -19.79 -5.27
CA PRO A 312 -21.87 -19.35 -4.09
C PRO A 312 -20.91 -20.43 -3.58
N VAL A 313 -19.68 -20.03 -3.26
CA VAL A 313 -18.70 -20.87 -2.56
C VAL A 313 -18.72 -20.51 -1.09
N VAL A 314 -19.22 -21.44 -0.26
CA VAL A 314 -19.39 -21.20 1.18
C VAL A 314 -18.23 -21.78 1.95
N LYS A 315 -17.59 -20.98 2.81
CA LYS A 315 -16.57 -21.41 3.76
C LYS A 315 -16.89 -20.94 5.17
N GLU A 316 -16.40 -21.68 6.14
CA GLU A 316 -16.46 -21.31 7.54
C GLU A 316 -15.05 -21.26 8.11
N VAL A 317 -14.73 -20.22 8.86
CA VAL A 317 -13.49 -20.08 9.61
C VAL A 317 -13.80 -19.85 11.09
N ILE A 318 -12.89 -20.29 11.96
CA ILE A 318 -13.04 -20.18 13.41
C ILE A 318 -11.95 -19.26 13.93
N GLY A 319 -12.33 -18.33 14.81
CA GLY A 319 -11.42 -17.40 15.44
C GLY A 319 -11.95 -16.80 16.72
N LEU A 320 -11.09 -16.09 17.45
CA LEU A 320 -11.41 -15.64 18.82
C LEU A 320 -12.29 -14.39 18.88
N ASP A 321 -12.27 -13.57 17.83
CA ASP A 321 -13.07 -12.34 17.76
C ASP A 321 -14.56 -12.67 17.60
N ALA A 322 -15.41 -11.64 17.72
CA ALA A 322 -16.86 -11.76 17.52
C ALA A 322 -17.20 -12.28 16.11
N GLU A 323 -18.36 -12.91 15.97
CA GLU A 323 -18.86 -13.44 14.70
C GLU A 323 -18.89 -12.36 13.61
N ASN A 324 -18.58 -12.77 12.38
CA ASN A 324 -18.57 -11.92 11.20
C ASN A 324 -18.96 -12.70 9.96
N VAL A 325 -19.57 -12.05 8.99
CA VAL A 325 -19.90 -12.64 7.68
C VAL A 325 -19.41 -11.74 6.56
N ALA A 326 -18.86 -12.32 5.52
CA ALA A 326 -18.40 -11.61 4.33
C ALA A 326 -18.90 -12.28 3.05
N LEU A 327 -19.34 -11.45 2.11
CA LEU A 327 -19.60 -11.81 0.72
C LEU A 327 -18.59 -11.10 -0.16
N ALA A 328 -18.05 -11.80 -1.15
CA ALA A 328 -17.07 -11.20 -2.05
C ALA A 328 -17.24 -11.68 -3.49
N TRP A 329 -17.05 -10.78 -4.44
CA TRP A 329 -17.12 -11.04 -5.89
C TRP A 329 -15.79 -10.73 -6.54
N ARG A 330 -15.44 -11.54 -7.55
CA ARG A 330 -14.30 -11.30 -8.43
C ARG A 330 -14.74 -10.48 -9.64
N LEU A 331 -13.97 -9.43 -9.95
CA LEU A 331 -14.21 -8.54 -11.06
C LEU A 331 -12.95 -8.39 -11.91
N PRO A 332 -13.05 -7.95 -13.18
CA PRO A 332 -11.89 -7.58 -13.97
C PRO A 332 -11.12 -6.42 -13.32
N SER A 333 -9.82 -6.36 -13.58
CA SER A 333 -8.97 -5.20 -13.31
C SER A 333 -8.67 -4.52 -14.65
N ASP A 334 -9.43 -3.48 -14.95
CA ASP A 334 -9.25 -2.59 -16.09
C ASP A 334 -9.79 -1.20 -15.72
N THR A 335 -9.26 -0.16 -16.37
CA THR A 335 -9.57 1.26 -16.08
C THR A 335 -11.07 1.55 -15.97
N LYS A 336 -11.90 0.93 -16.83
CA LYS A 336 -13.35 1.14 -16.81
C LYS A 336 -14.01 0.43 -15.61
N SER A 337 -13.61 -0.79 -15.34
CA SER A 337 -14.13 -1.58 -14.20
C SER A 337 -13.74 -0.94 -12.88
N ASP A 338 -12.52 -0.44 -12.75
CA ASP A 338 -12.00 0.22 -11.56
C ASP A 338 -12.77 1.50 -11.25
N LEU A 339 -13.04 2.30 -12.27
CA LEU A 339 -13.85 3.52 -12.16
C LEU A 339 -15.30 3.22 -11.73
N LEU A 340 -15.95 2.22 -12.34
CA LEU A 340 -17.31 1.83 -11.97
C LEU A 340 -17.35 1.24 -10.56
N LEU A 341 -16.33 0.48 -10.18
CA LEU A 341 -16.22 -0.12 -8.86
C LEU A 341 -16.03 0.93 -7.75
N THR A 342 -15.27 1.98 -8.03
CA THR A 342 -15.15 3.15 -7.14
C THR A 342 -16.54 3.77 -6.89
N LEU A 343 -17.34 3.97 -7.94
CA LEU A 343 -18.70 4.51 -7.79
C LEU A 343 -19.65 3.53 -7.10
N VAL A 344 -19.53 2.22 -7.35
CA VAL A 344 -20.28 1.19 -6.61
C VAL A 344 -19.99 1.30 -5.12
N ASN A 345 -18.72 1.45 -4.75
CA ASN A 345 -18.33 1.58 -3.35
C ASN A 345 -18.98 2.83 -2.71
N GLU A 346 -18.94 3.97 -3.40
CA GLU A 346 -19.57 5.21 -2.94
C GLU A 346 -21.10 5.07 -2.79
N VAL A 347 -21.77 4.34 -3.67
CA VAL A 347 -23.21 4.08 -3.56
C VAL A 347 -23.53 3.10 -2.44
N MET A 348 -22.67 2.11 -2.22
CA MET A 348 -22.90 1.08 -1.20
C MET A 348 -22.57 1.56 0.21
N ASN A 349 -21.36 2.14 0.40
CA ASN A 349 -20.87 2.50 1.72
C ASN A 349 -19.87 3.67 1.64
N ASN A 350 -20.29 4.87 1.90
CA ASN A 350 -19.47 6.08 1.88
C ASN A 350 -19.32 6.74 3.27
N GLY A 351 -19.81 6.08 4.32
CA GLY A 351 -19.77 6.54 5.70
C GLY A 351 -20.88 7.53 6.08
N LYS A 352 -21.77 7.93 5.13
CA LYS A 352 -22.82 8.94 5.38
C LYS A 352 -24.18 8.60 4.76
N ALA A 353 -24.20 8.30 3.47
CA ALA A 353 -25.41 8.29 2.65
C ALA A 353 -25.49 7.08 1.70
N GLY A 354 -24.56 6.15 1.77
CA GLY A 354 -24.59 4.90 1.01
C GLY A 354 -25.75 4.00 1.48
N LEU A 355 -26.10 3.04 0.65
CA LEU A 355 -27.20 2.11 0.93
C LEU A 355 -27.00 1.42 2.29
N MET A 356 -25.81 0.87 2.53
CA MET A 356 -25.50 0.23 3.81
C MET A 356 -25.44 1.22 4.97
N ASP A 357 -24.96 2.45 4.72
CA ASP A 357 -24.87 3.47 5.75
C ASP A 357 -26.25 3.80 6.31
N VAL A 358 -27.22 4.03 5.42
CA VAL A 358 -28.58 4.44 5.79
C VAL A 358 -29.39 3.25 6.30
N ASP A 359 -29.42 2.16 5.53
CA ASP A 359 -30.38 1.09 5.73
C ASP A 359 -29.93 0.05 6.76
N LEU A 360 -28.62 -0.05 7.02
CA LEU A 360 -28.08 -1.04 7.95
C LEU A 360 -27.43 -0.42 9.18
N LEU A 361 -26.57 0.60 8.99
CA LEU A 361 -25.77 1.16 10.08
C LEU A 361 -26.52 2.21 10.88
N GLN A 362 -27.03 3.25 10.25
CA GLN A 362 -27.80 4.31 10.92
C GLN A 362 -29.12 3.79 11.48
N SER A 363 -29.76 2.86 10.79
CA SER A 363 -30.95 2.15 11.25
C SER A 363 -30.68 1.07 12.30
N GLN A 364 -29.42 0.81 12.62
CA GLN A 364 -28.97 -0.19 13.61
C GLN A 364 -29.52 -1.60 13.33
N ARG A 365 -29.63 -1.99 12.05
CA ARG A 365 -30.06 -3.34 11.66
C ARG A 365 -28.97 -4.38 11.82
N ILE A 366 -27.70 -3.96 11.82
CA ILE A 366 -26.50 -4.79 12.11
C ILE A 366 -25.63 -4.07 13.13
N LEU A 367 -24.66 -4.76 13.72
CA LEU A 367 -23.74 -4.15 14.70
C LEU A 367 -22.75 -3.21 14.02
N TYR A 368 -22.07 -3.70 12.98
CA TYR A 368 -21.24 -2.90 12.07
C TYR A 368 -21.16 -3.60 10.71
N GLY A 369 -20.79 -2.85 9.69
CA GLY A 369 -20.57 -3.39 8.35
C GLY A 369 -19.84 -2.40 7.47
N TYR A 370 -19.26 -2.89 6.41
CA TYR A 370 -18.61 -2.09 5.39
C TYR A 370 -18.67 -2.78 4.03
N ALA A 371 -18.59 -2.00 2.98
CA ALA A 371 -18.30 -2.47 1.63
C ALA A 371 -16.97 -1.87 1.18
N GLY A 372 -16.26 -2.58 0.34
CA GLY A 372 -14.96 -2.13 -0.13
C GLY A 372 -14.45 -2.92 -1.32
N ASN A 373 -13.45 -2.36 -1.94
CA ASN A 373 -12.76 -2.87 -3.10
C ASN A 373 -11.32 -3.21 -2.71
N MET A 374 -10.86 -4.38 -3.08
CA MET A 374 -9.46 -4.77 -3.02
C MET A 374 -8.93 -4.82 -4.44
N GLU A 375 -8.22 -3.78 -4.80
CA GLU A 375 -7.57 -3.64 -6.10
C GLU A 375 -6.30 -4.48 -6.14
N MET A 376 -6.20 -5.34 -7.14
CA MET A 376 -5.03 -6.14 -7.44
C MET A 376 -4.72 -6.01 -8.93
N ALA A 377 -3.48 -6.27 -9.30
CA ALA A 377 -3.03 -5.98 -10.65
C ALA A 377 -3.76 -6.80 -11.75
N ASP A 378 -4.27 -8.00 -11.43
CA ASP A 378 -4.88 -8.90 -12.43
C ASP A 378 -6.39 -9.04 -12.28
N TYR A 379 -6.93 -8.79 -11.08
CA TYR A 379 -8.36 -8.85 -10.76
C TYR A 379 -8.69 -7.88 -9.63
N ASN A 380 -9.93 -7.44 -9.58
CA ASN A 380 -10.51 -6.77 -8.42
C ASN A 380 -11.33 -7.74 -7.59
N THR A 381 -11.41 -7.48 -6.30
CA THR A 381 -12.33 -8.14 -5.39
C THR A 381 -13.17 -7.11 -4.67
N PHE A 382 -14.47 -7.08 -4.95
CA PHE A 382 -15.42 -6.31 -4.17
C PHE A 382 -15.96 -7.15 -3.04
N LEU A 383 -16.00 -6.61 -1.84
CA LEU A 383 -16.49 -7.33 -0.66
C LEU A 383 -17.47 -6.48 0.14
N VAL A 384 -18.40 -7.17 0.79
CA VAL A 384 -19.31 -6.64 1.80
C VAL A 384 -19.16 -7.51 3.03
N ALA A 385 -18.86 -6.90 4.17
CA ALA A 385 -18.65 -7.65 5.41
C ALA A 385 -19.25 -6.92 6.62
N GLY A 386 -19.55 -7.68 7.67
CA GLY A 386 -20.06 -7.10 8.91
C GLY A 386 -20.41 -8.13 9.96
N ALA A 387 -20.80 -7.62 11.12
CA ALA A 387 -21.10 -8.41 12.31
C ALA A 387 -22.56 -8.31 12.72
N PRO A 388 -23.14 -9.43 13.19
CA PRO A 388 -24.47 -9.46 13.76
C PRO A 388 -24.50 -8.70 15.10
N LYS A 389 -25.62 -8.07 15.39
CA LYS A 389 -25.92 -7.59 16.73
C LYS A 389 -26.35 -8.74 17.64
N GLN A 390 -26.45 -8.49 18.92
CA GLN A 390 -26.84 -9.49 19.89
C GLN A 390 -28.18 -10.16 19.53
N GLY A 391 -28.17 -11.49 19.42
CA GLY A 391 -29.34 -12.30 19.08
C GLY A 391 -29.66 -12.40 17.58
N GLN A 392 -28.88 -11.77 16.73
CA GLN A 392 -29.00 -11.86 15.29
C GLN A 392 -28.04 -12.95 14.74
N THR A 393 -28.46 -13.67 13.72
CA THR A 393 -27.61 -14.67 13.06
C THR A 393 -26.78 -14.05 11.94
N MET A 394 -25.67 -14.67 11.57
CA MET A 394 -24.87 -14.25 10.42
C MET A 394 -25.63 -14.44 9.10
N GLU A 395 -26.53 -15.44 9.02
CA GLU A 395 -27.41 -15.68 7.89
C GLU A 395 -28.37 -14.51 7.67
N GLU A 396 -28.93 -13.95 8.74
CA GLU A 396 -29.76 -12.74 8.66
C GLU A 396 -28.96 -11.52 8.16
N VAL A 397 -27.71 -11.36 8.63
CA VAL A 397 -26.81 -10.29 8.15
C VAL A 397 -26.47 -10.48 6.67
N LYS A 398 -26.17 -11.70 6.25
CA LYS A 398 -25.93 -12.05 4.83
C LYS A 398 -27.15 -11.66 3.98
N ASP A 399 -28.36 -11.99 4.41
CA ASP A 399 -29.59 -11.68 3.66
C ASP A 399 -29.79 -10.16 3.54
N LEU A 400 -29.46 -9.37 4.58
CA LEU A 400 -29.47 -7.92 4.51
C LEU A 400 -28.45 -7.38 3.48
N PHE A 401 -27.25 -7.93 3.43
CA PHE A 401 -26.27 -7.52 2.43
C PHE A 401 -26.74 -7.81 1.00
N LEU A 402 -27.33 -8.99 0.78
CA LEU A 402 -27.89 -9.32 -0.53
C LEU A 402 -29.09 -8.42 -0.90
N GLU A 403 -29.86 -7.96 0.09
CA GLU A 403 -30.91 -6.95 -0.13
C GLU A 403 -30.32 -5.63 -0.64
N GLU A 404 -29.23 -5.13 -0.05
CA GLU A 404 -28.57 -3.90 -0.49
C GLU A 404 -27.93 -4.05 -1.89
N ILE A 405 -27.32 -5.18 -2.18
CA ILE A 405 -26.85 -5.51 -3.55
C ILE A 405 -28.04 -5.53 -4.54
N ALA A 406 -29.18 -6.08 -4.15
CA ALA A 406 -30.37 -6.08 -5.00
C ALA A 406 -30.92 -4.66 -5.24
N LYS A 407 -30.84 -3.75 -4.26
CA LYS A 407 -31.17 -2.32 -4.45
C LYS A 407 -30.24 -1.66 -5.45
N LEU A 408 -28.92 -1.87 -5.32
CA LEU A 408 -27.94 -1.38 -6.29
C LEU A 408 -28.29 -1.85 -7.71
N LYS A 409 -28.59 -3.14 -7.89
CA LYS A 409 -28.95 -3.74 -9.19
C LYS A 409 -30.25 -3.21 -9.80
N ARG A 410 -31.19 -2.75 -8.98
CA ARG A 410 -32.43 -2.11 -9.45
C ARG A 410 -32.31 -0.59 -9.61
N GLY A 411 -31.20 0.00 -9.17
CA GLY A 411 -31.03 1.44 -9.13
C GLY A 411 -31.87 2.14 -8.04
N ASP A 412 -32.18 1.42 -6.95
CA ASP A 412 -32.97 1.95 -5.83
C ASP A 412 -32.11 2.81 -4.90
N PHE A 413 -31.46 3.83 -5.47
CA PHE A 413 -30.69 4.85 -4.77
C PHE A 413 -30.92 6.22 -5.40
N SER A 414 -30.67 7.29 -4.64
CA SER A 414 -30.90 8.66 -5.11
C SER A 414 -29.98 9.01 -6.29
N ASP A 415 -30.53 9.71 -7.29
CA ASP A 415 -29.73 10.24 -8.41
C ASP A 415 -28.68 11.26 -7.94
N ASP A 416 -28.98 11.97 -6.83
CA ASP A 416 -28.04 12.93 -6.22
C ASP A 416 -26.75 12.29 -5.72
N ILE A 417 -26.78 10.97 -5.43
CA ILE A 417 -25.61 10.29 -4.87
C ILE A 417 -24.45 10.22 -5.87
N MET A 418 -24.74 10.15 -7.18
CA MET A 418 -23.72 10.10 -8.22
C MET A 418 -22.91 11.40 -8.28
N GLN A 419 -23.60 12.55 -8.26
CA GLN A 419 -22.92 13.85 -8.25
C GLN A 419 -22.20 14.11 -6.93
N ALA A 420 -22.80 13.68 -5.82
CA ALA A 420 -22.17 13.77 -4.50
C ALA A 420 -20.91 12.90 -4.41
N ALA A 421 -20.96 11.68 -4.95
CA ALA A 421 -19.80 10.79 -5.03
C ALA A 421 -18.64 11.44 -5.80
N LEU A 422 -18.91 12.04 -6.96
CA LEU A 422 -17.91 12.77 -7.73
C LEU A 422 -17.30 13.94 -6.94
N ASN A 423 -18.11 14.71 -6.23
CA ASN A 423 -17.63 15.83 -5.41
C ASN A 423 -16.74 15.34 -4.24
N ASN A 424 -17.13 14.25 -3.58
CA ASN A 424 -16.34 13.65 -2.51
C ASN A 424 -15.05 13.01 -3.04
N TYR A 425 -15.10 12.37 -4.21
CA TYR A 425 -13.90 11.87 -4.88
C TYR A 425 -12.93 13.02 -5.19
N LYS A 426 -13.44 14.15 -5.72
CA LYS A 426 -12.65 15.35 -5.97
C LYS A 426 -12.00 15.90 -4.68
N LEU A 427 -12.75 15.96 -3.58
CA LEU A 427 -12.22 16.37 -2.27
C LEU A 427 -11.09 15.46 -1.81
N ASN A 428 -11.34 14.14 -1.83
CA ASN A 428 -10.35 13.14 -1.42
C ASN A 428 -9.10 13.20 -2.28
N PHE A 429 -9.27 13.34 -3.60
CA PHE A 429 -8.15 13.48 -4.53
C PHE A 429 -7.31 14.74 -4.25
N MET A 430 -7.95 15.90 -4.02
CA MET A 430 -7.23 17.12 -3.65
C MET A 430 -6.46 16.97 -2.35
N GLN A 431 -7.05 16.33 -1.33
CA GLN A 431 -6.39 16.05 -0.06
C GLN A 431 -5.21 15.07 -0.22
N MET A 432 -5.35 14.05 -1.07
CA MET A 432 -4.23 13.16 -1.41
C MET A 432 -3.06 13.92 -2.05
N LEU A 433 -3.34 14.91 -2.89
CA LEU A 433 -2.31 15.72 -3.54
C LEU A 433 -1.53 16.63 -2.57
N GLU A 434 -2.01 16.86 -1.36
CA GLU A 434 -1.28 17.59 -0.30
C GLU A 434 -0.14 16.75 0.31
N SER A 435 -0.21 15.42 0.18
CA SER A 435 0.75 14.47 0.77
C SER A 435 1.78 13.97 -0.24
N ASN A 436 3.06 14.17 0.05
CA ASN A 436 4.14 13.61 -0.77
C ASN A 436 4.08 12.08 -0.85
N SER A 437 3.70 11.43 0.26
CA SER A 437 3.53 9.98 0.30
C SER A 437 2.40 9.51 -0.63
N SER A 438 1.22 10.15 -0.57
CA SER A 438 0.11 9.79 -1.44
C SER A 438 0.42 10.05 -2.91
N ARG A 439 1.05 11.19 -3.25
CA ARG A 439 1.47 11.53 -4.62
C ARG A 439 2.43 10.49 -5.19
N ALA A 440 3.46 10.11 -4.43
CA ALA A 440 4.44 9.12 -4.87
C ALA A 440 3.85 7.71 -4.94
N ASN A 441 2.92 7.36 -4.03
CA ASN A 441 2.23 6.07 -4.04
C ASN A 441 1.29 5.90 -5.24
N MET A 442 0.68 6.98 -5.77
CA MET A 442 -0.10 6.92 -7.02
C MET A 442 0.76 6.43 -8.19
N PHE A 443 2.03 6.85 -8.26
CA PHE A 443 2.96 6.35 -9.27
C PHE A 443 3.30 4.87 -9.08
N VAL A 444 3.41 4.42 -7.83
CA VAL A 444 3.59 2.99 -7.51
C VAL A 444 2.42 2.19 -8.07
N GLY A 445 1.18 2.61 -7.77
CA GLY A 445 -0.03 1.95 -8.29
C GLY A 445 -0.03 1.89 -9.82
N ALA A 446 0.21 3.01 -10.49
CA ALA A 446 0.29 3.08 -11.95
C ALA A 446 1.35 2.13 -12.53
N PHE A 447 2.54 2.12 -11.93
CA PHE A 447 3.62 1.22 -12.38
C PHE A 447 3.25 -0.25 -12.20
N ILE A 448 2.75 -0.64 -11.03
CA ILE A 448 2.42 -2.04 -10.70
C ILE A 448 1.24 -2.54 -11.54
N GLY A 449 0.16 -1.76 -11.65
CA GLY A 449 -0.99 -2.05 -12.51
C GLY A 449 -0.60 -2.14 -13.99
N GLY A 450 0.36 -1.32 -14.40
CA GLY A 450 0.73 -1.13 -15.80
C GLY A 450 -0.16 -0.12 -16.50
N ASP A 451 -0.76 0.79 -15.72
CA ASP A 451 -1.70 1.79 -16.18
C ASP A 451 -1.00 2.95 -16.90
N ASP A 452 -1.64 3.49 -17.92
CA ASP A 452 -1.20 4.72 -18.56
C ASP A 452 -1.50 5.90 -17.63
N TRP A 453 -0.50 6.75 -17.39
CA TRP A 453 -0.67 7.94 -16.55
C TRP A 453 -1.73 8.90 -17.11
N ALA A 454 -1.91 8.93 -18.41
CA ALA A 454 -2.95 9.72 -19.05
C ALA A 454 -4.36 9.25 -18.65
N ASP A 455 -4.58 7.95 -18.50
CA ASP A 455 -5.86 7.39 -18.06
C ASP A 455 -6.14 7.75 -16.61
N ILE A 456 -5.11 7.71 -15.73
CA ILE A 456 -5.24 8.12 -14.33
C ILE A 456 -5.58 9.61 -14.21
N VAL A 457 -4.92 10.46 -14.98
CA VAL A 457 -5.21 11.91 -15.02
C VAL A 457 -6.63 12.16 -15.52
N ALA A 458 -7.12 11.39 -16.49
CA ALA A 458 -8.46 11.52 -17.04
C ALA A 458 -9.57 10.94 -16.15
N GLN A 459 -9.24 10.13 -15.14
CA GLN A 459 -10.18 9.32 -14.36
C GLN A 459 -11.32 10.16 -13.75
N MET A 460 -11.02 11.35 -13.23
CA MET A 460 -12.05 12.23 -12.65
C MET A 460 -13.05 12.72 -13.70
N ASP A 461 -12.57 13.09 -14.88
CA ASP A 461 -13.43 13.53 -15.98
C ASP A 461 -14.26 12.38 -16.54
N GLU A 462 -13.70 11.18 -16.63
CA GLU A 462 -14.42 9.97 -17.06
C GLU A 462 -15.48 9.55 -16.02
N MET A 463 -15.17 9.65 -14.73
CA MET A 463 -16.12 9.39 -13.64
C MET A 463 -17.35 10.31 -13.74
N GLY A 464 -17.15 11.58 -14.09
CA GLY A 464 -18.23 12.54 -14.29
C GLY A 464 -19.17 12.23 -15.47
N LYS A 465 -18.79 11.35 -16.38
CA LYS A 465 -19.60 10.90 -17.53
C LYS A 465 -20.40 9.63 -17.26
N VAL A 466 -20.11 8.94 -16.14
CA VAL A 466 -20.82 7.70 -15.79
C VAL A 466 -22.27 7.99 -15.43
N THR A 467 -23.16 7.27 -16.07
CA THR A 467 -24.60 7.33 -15.79
C THR A 467 -25.00 6.28 -14.75
N LYS A 468 -26.06 6.54 -14.02
CA LYS A 468 -26.68 5.59 -13.09
C LYS A 468 -26.99 4.25 -13.79
N GLN A 469 -27.48 4.28 -15.05
CA GLN A 469 -27.78 3.06 -15.80
C GLN A 469 -26.52 2.21 -16.05
N GLN A 470 -25.39 2.82 -16.37
CA GLN A 470 -24.12 2.09 -16.54
C GLN A 470 -23.67 1.39 -15.25
N LEU A 471 -23.90 2.05 -14.10
CA LEU A 471 -23.61 1.45 -12.78
C LEU A 471 -24.54 0.27 -12.48
N VAL A 472 -25.85 0.42 -12.79
CA VAL A 472 -26.86 -0.65 -12.65
C VAL A 472 -26.52 -1.82 -13.56
N ASP A 473 -26.15 -1.57 -14.82
CA ASP A 473 -25.77 -2.60 -15.78
C ASP A 473 -24.51 -3.36 -15.30
N PHE A 474 -23.51 -2.64 -14.80
CA PHE A 474 -22.31 -3.21 -14.20
C PHE A 474 -22.64 -4.10 -12.99
N ALA A 475 -23.48 -3.61 -12.09
CA ALA A 475 -23.91 -4.38 -10.92
C ALA A 475 -24.68 -5.66 -11.33
N ASN A 476 -25.54 -5.59 -12.34
CA ASN A 476 -26.27 -6.76 -12.85
C ASN A 476 -25.35 -7.77 -13.55
N GLN A 477 -24.26 -7.30 -14.17
CA GLN A 477 -23.29 -8.15 -14.84
C GLN A 477 -22.44 -8.95 -13.85
N TYR A 478 -22.00 -8.32 -12.75
CA TYR A 478 -20.96 -8.88 -11.88
C TYR A 478 -21.45 -9.38 -10.52
N PHE A 479 -22.52 -8.80 -9.94
CA PHE A 479 -23.02 -9.19 -8.61
C PHE A 479 -24.17 -10.20 -8.69
N GLY A 480 -23.88 -11.39 -9.23
CA GLY A 480 -24.79 -12.53 -9.26
C GLY A 480 -24.54 -13.50 -8.11
N ASP A 481 -25.00 -14.74 -8.29
CA ASP A 481 -24.77 -15.84 -7.34
C ASP A 481 -23.34 -16.43 -7.44
N ASN A 482 -22.42 -15.69 -8.04
CA ASN A 482 -21.02 -16.04 -8.28
C ASN A 482 -20.10 -15.43 -7.21
N TYR A 483 -20.43 -15.61 -5.93
CA TYR A 483 -19.69 -14.99 -4.82
C TYR A 483 -19.08 -16.02 -3.86
N ALA A 484 -18.02 -15.61 -3.16
CA ALA A 484 -17.54 -16.26 -1.97
C ALA A 484 -18.34 -15.80 -0.75
N LEU A 485 -18.79 -16.73 0.07
CA LEU A 485 -19.46 -16.48 1.34
C LEU A 485 -18.64 -17.07 2.47
N VAL A 486 -18.15 -16.24 3.36
CA VAL A 486 -17.34 -16.67 4.49
C VAL A 486 -18.03 -16.32 5.81
N TYR A 487 -18.34 -17.35 6.58
CA TYR A 487 -18.80 -17.22 7.97
C TYR A 487 -17.62 -17.36 8.92
N LYS A 488 -17.39 -16.35 9.74
CA LYS A 488 -16.40 -16.41 10.82
C LYS A 488 -17.12 -16.66 12.14
N ARG A 489 -16.97 -17.86 12.67
CA ARG A 489 -17.52 -18.28 13.96
C ARG A 489 -16.58 -17.94 15.10
N GLN A 490 -17.15 -17.49 16.23
CA GLN A 490 -16.36 -17.27 17.42
C GLN A 490 -16.01 -18.60 18.09
N GLY A 491 -14.74 -18.85 18.33
CA GLY A 491 -14.26 -20.05 18.99
C GLY A 491 -12.76 -20.25 18.85
N LYS A 492 -12.25 -21.29 19.50
CA LYS A 492 -10.87 -21.72 19.32
C LYS A 492 -10.79 -22.69 18.15
N ASP A 493 -9.98 -22.38 17.15
CA ASP A 493 -9.75 -23.24 16.00
C ASP A 493 -8.97 -24.51 16.45
N PRO A 494 -9.55 -25.71 16.36
CA PRO A 494 -8.88 -26.95 16.76
C PRO A 494 -7.75 -27.35 15.81
N ASN A 495 -7.70 -26.77 14.61
CA ASN A 495 -6.72 -27.07 13.58
C ASN A 495 -5.55 -26.05 13.57
N GLU A 496 -5.62 -25.02 14.38
CA GLU A 496 -4.56 -24.02 14.49
C GLU A 496 -3.31 -24.65 15.11
N LYS A 497 -2.27 -24.81 14.30
CA LYS A 497 -0.97 -25.30 14.75
C LYS A 497 0.07 -24.22 14.51
N LYS A 498 0.68 -23.75 15.58
CA LYS A 498 1.85 -22.88 15.49
C LYS A 498 3.04 -23.68 14.95
N MET A 499 3.90 -22.96 14.20
CA MET A 499 5.19 -23.53 13.80
C MET A 499 6.11 -23.61 15.00
N ASP A 500 6.68 -24.80 15.24
CA ASP A 500 7.78 -24.93 16.18
C ASP A 500 9.05 -24.35 15.56
N LYS A 501 9.76 -23.54 16.34
CA LYS A 501 11.04 -22.97 15.95
C LYS A 501 12.16 -23.91 16.33
N PRO A 502 13.14 -24.16 15.42
CA PRO A 502 14.38 -24.79 15.84
C PRO A 502 15.14 -23.86 16.80
N ALA A 503 15.80 -24.44 17.79
CA ALA A 503 16.68 -23.66 18.66
C ALA A 503 17.90 -23.18 17.87
N ILE A 504 18.22 -21.88 17.97
CA ILE A 504 19.39 -21.29 17.36
C ILE A 504 20.33 -20.69 18.40
N THR A 505 21.60 -20.65 18.08
CA THR A 505 22.60 -19.99 18.92
C THR A 505 22.49 -18.47 18.76
N PRO A 506 22.43 -17.70 19.88
CA PRO A 506 22.41 -16.25 19.78
C PRO A 506 23.61 -15.72 19.01
N ILE A 507 23.34 -14.89 18.00
CA ILE A 507 24.38 -14.33 17.13
C ILE A 507 25.25 -13.30 17.84
N VAL A 508 26.47 -13.11 17.32
CA VAL A 508 27.37 -12.03 17.77
C VAL A 508 26.77 -10.68 17.32
N MET A 509 26.64 -9.77 18.25
CA MET A 509 26.09 -8.43 18.00
C MET A 509 27.20 -7.40 17.85
N ASN A 510 27.70 -7.18 16.64
CA ASN A 510 28.75 -6.19 16.34
C ASN A 510 28.18 -4.76 16.21
N ARG A 511 27.35 -4.32 17.18
CA ARG A 511 26.60 -3.05 17.10
C ARG A 511 27.49 -1.81 17.04
N ASP A 512 28.68 -1.88 17.65
CA ASP A 512 29.65 -0.78 17.69
C ASP A 512 30.57 -0.75 16.47
N SER A 513 30.50 -1.77 15.62
CA SER A 513 31.27 -1.84 14.37
C SER A 513 30.62 -0.98 13.29
N SER A 514 31.44 -0.55 12.33
CA SER A 514 31.03 0.22 11.16
C SER A 514 31.83 -0.21 9.94
N SER A 515 31.14 -0.44 8.83
CA SER A 515 31.80 -0.67 7.54
C SER A 515 32.54 0.59 7.04
N LEU A 516 33.41 0.41 6.07
CA LEU A 516 34.01 1.56 5.37
C LEU A 516 32.95 2.40 4.66
N PHE A 517 31.94 1.74 4.09
CA PHE A 517 30.85 2.39 3.39
C PHE A 517 30.04 3.31 4.33
N LEU A 518 29.66 2.85 5.53
CA LEU A 518 28.95 3.70 6.50
C LEU A 518 29.77 4.92 6.90
N ARG A 519 31.07 4.74 7.16
CA ARG A 519 31.95 5.87 7.52
C ARG A 519 32.07 6.89 6.39
N GLU A 520 32.14 6.44 5.14
CA GLU A 520 32.11 7.33 3.97
C GLU A 520 30.80 8.09 3.86
N ILE A 521 29.66 7.40 4.02
CA ILE A 521 28.34 8.03 3.99
C ILE A 521 28.20 9.07 5.10
N GLN A 522 28.64 8.79 6.31
CA GLN A 522 28.61 9.75 7.43
C GLN A 522 29.48 10.98 7.16
N ALA A 523 30.65 10.79 6.58
CA ALA A 523 31.52 11.91 6.20
C ALA A 523 30.92 12.75 5.08
N ASN A 524 30.29 12.13 4.09
CA ASN A 524 29.60 12.82 3.00
C ASN A 524 28.39 13.58 3.52
N ALA A 525 27.52 12.97 4.31
CA ALA A 525 26.36 13.62 4.91
C ALA A 525 26.74 14.82 5.79
N ALA A 526 27.82 14.71 6.57
CA ALA A 526 28.33 15.82 7.38
C ALA A 526 28.86 17.00 6.54
N SER A 527 29.15 16.81 5.25
CA SER A 527 29.58 17.86 4.32
C SER A 527 28.43 18.51 3.54
N VAL A 528 27.22 17.97 3.60
CA VAL A 528 26.05 18.54 2.93
C VAL A 528 25.63 19.83 3.64
N THR A 529 25.32 20.85 2.86
CA THR A 529 24.83 22.12 3.41
C THR A 529 23.50 21.90 4.11
N PRO A 530 23.38 22.22 5.41
CA PRO A 530 22.13 22.07 6.14
C PRO A 530 20.98 22.86 5.52
N ILE A 531 19.76 22.31 5.64
CA ILE A 531 18.54 23.03 5.28
C ILE A 531 18.27 24.08 6.35
N GLU A 532 18.17 25.34 5.94
CA GLU A 532 17.86 26.43 6.85
C GLU A 532 16.41 26.35 7.34
N PRO A 533 16.15 26.45 8.65
CA PRO A 533 14.81 26.40 9.20
C PRO A 533 14.00 27.64 8.79
N VAL A 534 12.75 27.44 8.44
CA VAL A 534 11.77 28.50 8.19
C VAL A 534 10.88 28.66 9.42
N PHE A 535 10.95 29.83 10.06
CA PHE A 535 10.12 30.14 11.21
C PHE A 535 8.88 30.93 10.79
N LEU A 536 7.72 30.49 11.30
CA LEU A 536 6.45 31.19 11.08
C LEU A 536 6.40 32.46 11.93
N ASP A 537 5.98 33.56 11.32
CA ASP A 537 5.62 34.80 11.99
C ASP A 537 4.09 34.93 12.01
N PHE A 538 3.46 34.51 13.07
CA PHE A 538 1.99 34.48 13.19
C PHE A 538 1.35 35.87 13.01
N SER A 539 2.09 36.96 13.20
CA SER A 539 1.59 38.32 12.93
C SER A 539 1.53 38.66 11.45
N LYS A 540 2.28 37.96 10.60
CA LYS A 540 2.33 38.15 9.14
C LYS A 540 1.70 37.00 8.37
N ASP A 541 1.87 35.78 8.88
CA ASP A 541 1.48 34.55 8.16
C ASP A 541 0.00 34.19 8.34
N MET A 542 -0.70 34.88 9.25
CA MET A 542 -2.15 34.72 9.45
C MET A 542 -2.83 36.05 9.81
N GLN A 543 -4.12 36.14 9.53
CA GLN A 543 -4.98 37.24 9.95
C GLN A 543 -5.62 36.90 11.30
N GLN A 544 -5.71 37.91 12.17
CA GLN A 544 -6.39 37.79 13.46
C GLN A 544 -7.53 38.81 13.55
N PHE A 545 -8.72 38.34 13.84
CA PHE A 545 -9.90 39.20 14.02
C PHE A 545 -10.87 38.60 15.02
N THR A 546 -11.89 39.35 15.39
CA THR A 546 -12.92 38.89 16.32
C THR A 546 -14.25 38.80 15.59
N ALA A 547 -14.91 37.64 15.65
CA ALA A 547 -16.24 37.45 15.10
C ALA A 547 -17.32 38.15 15.95
N LYS A 548 -18.56 38.28 15.43
CA LYS A 548 -19.69 38.99 16.08
C LYS A 548 -19.99 38.57 17.49
N SER A 549 -19.70 37.33 17.87
CA SER A 549 -19.94 36.77 19.21
C SER A 549 -18.72 36.87 20.14
N ASN A 550 -17.80 37.79 19.88
CA ASN A 550 -16.51 37.93 20.59
C ASN A 550 -15.61 36.67 20.52
N ILE A 551 -15.78 35.84 19.51
CA ILE A 551 -14.95 34.66 19.28
C ILE A 551 -13.69 35.12 18.54
N PRO A 552 -12.49 34.91 19.08
CA PRO A 552 -11.25 35.17 18.36
C PRO A 552 -11.09 34.21 17.20
N VAL A 553 -10.68 34.70 16.05
CA VAL A 553 -10.51 33.93 14.83
C VAL A 553 -9.07 34.12 14.32
N LEU A 554 -8.41 33.01 14.07
CA LEU A 554 -7.13 32.92 13.35
C LEU A 554 -7.45 32.39 11.94
N TYR A 555 -7.08 33.15 10.92
CA TYR A 555 -7.40 32.81 9.54
C TYR A 555 -6.14 32.82 8.68
N LYS A 556 -6.01 31.80 7.85
CA LYS A 556 -5.05 31.74 6.76
C LYS A 556 -5.76 31.29 5.50
N GLU A 557 -5.59 32.04 4.42
CA GLU A 557 -6.11 31.67 3.10
C GLU A 557 -5.39 30.42 2.59
N ASN A 558 -6.17 29.43 2.11
CA ASN A 558 -5.61 28.31 1.35
C ASN A 558 -5.43 28.75 -0.10
N THR A 559 -4.18 28.89 -0.53
CA THR A 559 -3.80 29.27 -1.90
C THR A 559 -3.36 28.07 -2.74
N THR A 560 -3.42 26.86 -2.18
CA THR A 560 -2.90 25.63 -2.80
C THR A 560 -3.99 24.88 -3.58
N ASN A 561 -5.20 24.85 -3.03
CA ASN A 561 -6.35 24.16 -3.63
C ASN A 561 -7.69 24.71 -3.08
N ASP A 562 -8.80 24.14 -3.55
CA ASP A 562 -10.16 24.55 -3.17
C ASP A 562 -10.65 23.82 -1.90
N VAL A 563 -9.79 23.39 -1.00
CA VAL A 563 -10.16 22.74 0.27
C VAL A 563 -10.15 23.76 1.40
N PHE A 564 -11.19 23.82 2.20
CA PHE A 564 -11.21 24.58 3.44
C PHE A 564 -11.20 23.66 4.66
N SER A 565 -10.65 24.18 5.76
CA SER A 565 -10.75 23.55 7.08
C SER A 565 -11.06 24.62 8.12
N MET A 566 -12.06 24.36 8.96
CA MET A 566 -12.47 25.25 10.05
C MET A 566 -12.47 24.46 11.36
N LEU A 567 -11.73 24.96 12.34
CA LEU A 567 -11.57 24.33 13.63
C LEU A 567 -12.16 25.24 14.73
N TYR A 568 -13.18 24.75 15.42
CA TYR A 568 -13.68 25.35 16.66
C TYR A 568 -12.98 24.70 17.84
N VAL A 569 -12.48 25.53 18.75
CA VAL A 569 -11.79 25.09 19.96
C VAL A 569 -12.60 25.52 21.19
N PHE A 570 -13.00 24.55 22.00
CA PHE A 570 -13.67 24.79 23.27
C PHE A 570 -12.68 24.51 24.41
N GLU A 571 -12.53 25.46 25.33
CA GLU A 571 -11.64 25.36 26.51
C GLU A 571 -12.25 24.45 27.59
N MET A 572 -12.70 23.26 27.20
CA MET A 572 -13.25 22.22 28.05
C MET A 572 -12.99 20.85 27.42
N GLY A 573 -12.50 19.92 28.20
CA GLY A 573 -12.21 18.57 27.76
C GLY A 573 -12.63 17.50 28.75
N THR A 574 -12.25 16.25 28.52
CA THR A 574 -12.59 15.10 29.37
C THR A 574 -12.00 15.19 30.79
N GLY A 575 -10.95 16.01 30.98
CA GLY A 575 -10.41 16.33 32.30
C GLY A 575 -11.36 17.19 33.16
N ASN A 576 -12.22 18.00 32.50
CA ASN A 576 -13.24 18.81 33.20
C ASN A 576 -14.51 17.99 33.48
N ASP A 577 -14.94 17.17 32.50
CA ASP A 577 -16.09 16.28 32.62
C ASP A 577 -15.84 14.95 31.88
N LYS A 578 -15.80 13.86 32.65
CA LYS A 578 -15.55 12.51 32.10
C LYS A 578 -16.67 12.02 31.15
N ALA A 579 -17.89 12.54 31.30
CA ALA A 579 -19.01 12.18 30.43
C ALA A 579 -18.91 12.80 29.04
N LEU A 580 -18.04 13.81 28.88
CA LEU A 580 -17.92 14.54 27.61
C LEU A 580 -17.50 13.64 26.43
N GLY A 581 -16.61 12.67 26.69
CA GLY A 581 -16.21 11.68 25.66
C GLY A 581 -17.43 10.96 25.09
N THR A 582 -18.20 10.30 25.95
CA THR A 582 -19.42 9.57 25.54
C THR A 582 -20.46 10.50 24.92
N ALA A 583 -20.60 11.72 25.44
CA ALA A 583 -21.53 12.71 24.88
C ALA A 583 -21.15 13.13 23.45
N CYS A 584 -19.86 13.35 23.20
CA CYS A 584 -19.36 13.67 21.84
C CYS A 584 -19.53 12.49 20.88
N ASP A 585 -19.24 11.26 21.31
CA ASP A 585 -19.46 10.05 20.50
C ASP A 585 -20.95 9.90 20.15
N TYR A 586 -21.83 10.19 21.09
CA TYR A 586 -23.28 10.10 20.90
C TYR A 586 -23.84 11.13 19.90
N LEU A 587 -23.16 12.26 19.68
CA LEU A 587 -23.55 13.25 18.66
C LEU A 587 -23.61 12.64 17.25
N SER A 588 -22.81 11.64 16.96
CA SER A 588 -22.81 10.95 15.68
C SER A 588 -24.10 10.16 15.37
N TYR A 589 -24.97 9.99 16.38
CA TYR A 589 -26.27 9.31 16.26
C TYR A 589 -27.47 10.28 16.34
N LEU A 590 -27.20 11.57 16.48
CA LEU A 590 -28.25 12.57 16.70
C LEU A 590 -28.47 13.44 15.46
N GLY A 591 -29.74 13.73 15.19
CA GLY A 591 -30.14 14.83 14.32
C GLY A 591 -30.18 16.17 15.08
N THR A 592 -30.81 17.15 14.48
CA THR A 592 -31.15 18.45 15.10
C THR A 592 -32.65 18.54 15.34
N SER A 593 -33.10 19.62 15.96
CA SER A 593 -34.55 19.91 16.09
C SER A 593 -35.27 20.11 14.74
N LYS A 594 -34.52 20.25 13.63
CA LYS A 594 -35.07 20.54 12.31
C LYS A 594 -34.79 19.45 11.27
N LYS A 595 -33.78 18.60 11.48
CA LYS A 595 -33.34 17.60 10.52
C LYS A 595 -32.96 16.32 11.23
N SER A 596 -33.33 15.20 10.63
CA SER A 596 -32.86 13.88 11.06
C SER A 596 -31.37 13.72 10.80
N LEU A 597 -30.74 12.73 11.43
CA LEU A 597 -29.34 12.37 11.17
C LEU A 597 -29.11 12.07 9.68
N GLN A 598 -30.03 11.32 9.06
CA GLN A 598 -29.92 10.94 7.65
C GLN A 598 -29.94 12.16 6.72
N GLU A 599 -30.82 13.13 6.97
CA GLU A 599 -30.87 14.38 6.21
C GLU A 599 -29.58 15.19 6.38
N ILE A 600 -29.03 15.27 7.59
CA ILE A 600 -27.75 15.97 7.86
C ILE A 600 -26.61 15.29 7.11
N ASN A 601 -26.47 13.97 7.22
CA ASN A 601 -25.43 13.21 6.57
C ASN A 601 -25.50 13.33 5.04
N MET A 602 -26.70 13.26 4.47
CA MET A 602 -26.90 13.44 3.03
C MET A 602 -26.49 14.86 2.58
N GLU A 603 -26.81 15.90 3.36
CA GLU A 603 -26.41 17.27 3.01
C GLU A 603 -24.89 17.44 3.09
N PHE A 604 -24.23 16.94 4.13
CA PHE A 604 -22.78 16.96 4.22
C PHE A 604 -22.14 16.20 3.06
N TYR A 605 -22.69 15.06 2.68
CA TYR A 605 -22.20 14.28 1.55
C TYR A 605 -22.36 15.02 0.21
N LYS A 606 -23.52 15.65 -0.05
CA LYS A 606 -23.77 16.47 -1.24
C LYS A 606 -22.84 17.66 -1.37
N LEU A 607 -22.50 18.28 -0.25
CA LEU A 607 -21.58 19.41 -0.17
C LEU A 607 -20.11 19.01 -0.22
N ALA A 608 -19.80 17.71 -0.27
CA ALA A 608 -18.46 17.19 -0.08
C ALA A 608 -17.79 17.80 1.17
N CYS A 609 -18.52 17.78 2.29
CA CYS A 609 -18.06 18.30 3.58
C CYS A 609 -18.04 17.21 4.63
N ASN A 610 -17.10 17.33 5.55
CA ASN A 610 -16.94 16.45 6.71
C ASN A 610 -17.02 17.27 7.98
N TYR A 611 -17.55 16.68 9.06
CA TYR A 611 -17.40 17.22 10.40
C TYR A 611 -16.94 16.14 11.35
N SER A 612 -16.23 16.54 12.38
CA SER A 612 -15.85 15.66 13.48
C SER A 612 -15.83 16.43 14.79
N VAL A 613 -16.10 15.72 15.88
CA VAL A 613 -16.01 16.25 17.25
C VAL A 613 -15.02 15.38 18.01
N PHE A 614 -13.97 15.98 18.52
CA PHE A 614 -12.92 15.27 19.26
C PHE A 614 -12.72 15.90 20.64
N PRO A 615 -13.13 15.24 21.73
CA PRO A 615 -12.90 15.68 23.10
C PRO A 615 -11.51 15.24 23.58
N GLY A 616 -10.56 16.17 23.58
CA GLY A 616 -9.26 15.96 24.23
C GLY A 616 -9.35 16.08 25.73
N THR A 617 -8.21 16.01 26.43
CA THR A 617 -8.17 16.12 27.89
C THR A 617 -8.57 17.52 28.39
N ASP A 618 -8.04 18.57 27.78
CA ASP A 618 -8.22 19.95 28.20
C ASP A 618 -9.16 20.74 27.29
N ARG A 619 -9.32 20.30 26.04
CA ARG A 619 -10.07 21.01 25.01
C ARG A 619 -10.89 20.06 24.17
N THR A 620 -12.00 20.56 23.65
CA THR A 620 -12.81 19.86 22.64
C THR A 620 -12.69 20.58 21.31
N TYR A 621 -12.51 19.82 20.26
CA TYR A 621 -12.33 20.30 18.91
C TYR A 621 -13.50 19.91 18.04
N VAL A 622 -14.06 20.86 17.30
CA VAL A 622 -15.04 20.59 16.23
C VAL A 622 -14.43 21.02 14.92
N THR A 623 -14.16 20.07 14.05
CA THR A 623 -13.59 20.32 12.73
C THR A 623 -14.66 20.20 11.68
N ILE A 624 -14.69 21.16 10.75
CA ILE A 624 -15.48 21.12 9.53
C ILE A 624 -14.52 21.35 8.37
N SER A 625 -14.54 20.47 7.38
CA SER A 625 -13.69 20.58 6.20
C SER A 625 -14.44 20.15 4.95
N GLY A 626 -14.03 20.65 3.78
CA GLY A 626 -14.68 20.30 2.53
C GLY A 626 -14.20 21.13 1.35
N LEU A 627 -14.94 21.03 0.24
CA LEU A 627 -14.73 21.89 -0.93
C LEU A 627 -15.29 23.29 -0.67
N SER A 628 -14.56 24.33 -1.07
CA SER A 628 -14.95 25.75 -0.93
C SER A 628 -15.91 26.20 -2.03
#